data_9e0446d384e8a16ff1ebc6f58fff98d4
#
_entry.id   9e0446d384e8a16ff1ebc6f58fff98d4
#
_cell.length_a   1.000
_cell.length_b   1.000
_cell.length_c   1.000
_cell.angle_alpha   90.00
_cell.angle_beta   90.00
_cell.angle_gamma   90.00
#
_symmetry.space_group_name_H-M   'P 1'
#
loop_
_entity.id
_entity.type
_entity.pdbx_description
1 polymer ?
#
loop_
_entity_poly.entity_id
_entity_poly.type
_entity_poly.pdbx_seq_one_letter_code
_entity_poly.pdbx_strand_id
1 'polypeptide(L)'
;MPVFAQQNLIVGIDVRGNRRIPADTVKQRIFTRVGDVYDVPALERDFNSLWNTGYFEDIRFEREQTNKGWIIHIFVKERPTIREITYTGLSAVTTSDVLDRFKDRKVGLSVESQYDPTRIKKAEVTLKELLSEHGRQFATIRTEVRPIPPAAVGITFVIREGPKVKVGRIRFQGNRNVNARILRGSMKNLKPIGVPHSIFLEAVFAKTYDATKLNEDVERVRAEYQNRGYFKVLVEDPKTDIHDTGHTGVHVPLLQPGLGKSVDITIPIQEGDRYTLGSITFKN
;
A
#
# COMPACT_ATOMS: atom_id res chain seq x y z
N MET A 1 -56.68 -36.18 -0.61
CA MET A 1 -56.38 -35.01 0.22
C MET A 1 -54.91 -34.83 0.26
N PRO A 2 -54.29 -33.77 -0.26
CA PRO A 2 -52.84 -33.63 -0.29
C PRO A 2 -52.34 -32.97 0.99
N VAL A 3 -52.13 -33.75 2.04
CA VAL A 3 -51.46 -33.28 3.27
C VAL A 3 -49.95 -33.07 3.09
N PHE A 4 -49.38 -33.68 2.05
CA PHE A 4 -47.92 -33.64 1.79
C PHE A 4 -47.40 -32.32 1.17
N ALA A 5 -48.29 -31.50 0.56
CA ALA A 5 -47.84 -30.28 -0.10
C ALA A 5 -47.55 -29.11 0.89
N GLN A 6 -48.16 -29.14 2.09
CA GLN A 6 -47.97 -28.08 3.11
C GLN A 6 -46.63 -28.24 3.90
N GLN A 7 -46.03 -29.43 3.93
CA GLN A 7 -44.84 -29.71 4.70
C GLN A 7 -43.53 -29.14 4.07
N ASN A 8 -43.61 -28.63 2.85
CA ASN A 8 -42.41 -28.12 2.14
C ASN A 8 -42.40 -26.57 2.01
N LEU A 9 -43.33 -25.90 2.63
CA LEU A 9 -43.36 -24.44 2.61
C LEU A 9 -42.54 -23.82 3.75
N ILE A 10 -41.94 -22.68 3.48
CA ILE A 10 -41.31 -21.85 4.50
C ILE A 10 -42.37 -21.09 5.27
N VAL A 11 -42.52 -21.40 6.53
CA VAL A 11 -43.53 -20.78 7.44
C VAL A 11 -42.95 -19.70 8.32
N GLY A 12 -41.62 -19.56 8.37
CA GLY A 12 -40.98 -18.52 9.15
C GLY A 12 -39.55 -18.26 8.72
N ILE A 13 -39.10 -17.03 8.85
CA ILE A 13 -37.70 -16.63 8.69
C ILE A 13 -37.32 -15.81 9.91
N ASP A 14 -36.35 -16.31 10.65
CA ASP A 14 -35.85 -15.72 11.89
C ASP A 14 -34.37 -15.32 11.71
N VAL A 15 -34.01 -14.09 12.13
CA VAL A 15 -32.65 -13.56 12.03
C VAL A 15 -32.10 -13.42 13.45
N ARG A 16 -30.92 -14.01 13.68
CA ARG A 16 -30.27 -14.05 14.99
C ARG A 16 -28.83 -13.57 14.89
N GLY A 17 -28.34 -12.94 15.96
CA GLY A 17 -26.96 -12.47 16.07
C GLY A 17 -26.73 -11.07 15.51
N ASN A 18 -27.71 -10.48 14.86
CA ASN A 18 -27.68 -9.08 14.45
C ASN A 18 -27.74 -8.16 15.68
N ARG A 19 -26.97 -7.09 15.64
CA ARG A 19 -26.89 -6.11 16.73
C ARG A 19 -27.20 -4.69 16.25
N ARG A 20 -26.52 -4.26 15.21
CA ARG A 20 -26.61 -2.93 14.61
C ARG A 20 -27.49 -2.92 13.37
N ILE A 21 -27.50 -4.02 12.62
CA ILE A 21 -28.30 -4.17 11.40
C ILE A 21 -29.66 -4.74 11.79
N PRO A 22 -30.77 -4.04 11.54
CA PRO A 22 -32.11 -4.55 11.85
C PRO A 22 -32.39 -5.86 11.10
N ALA A 23 -33.11 -6.78 11.74
CA ALA A 23 -33.50 -8.06 11.15
C ALA A 23 -34.28 -7.86 9.82
N ASP A 24 -35.12 -6.81 9.73
CA ASP A 24 -35.83 -6.50 8.51
C ASP A 24 -34.93 -6.10 7.35
N THR A 25 -33.84 -5.41 7.64
CA THR A 25 -32.81 -5.09 6.62
C THR A 25 -32.16 -6.36 6.08
N VAL A 26 -31.87 -7.35 6.93
CA VAL A 26 -31.35 -8.66 6.50
C VAL A 26 -32.37 -9.37 5.62
N LYS A 27 -33.65 -9.42 6.07
CA LYS A 27 -34.76 -10.03 5.32
C LYS A 27 -35.03 -9.36 3.97
N GLN A 28 -34.82 -8.05 3.84
CA GLN A 28 -34.95 -7.34 2.57
C GLN A 28 -33.88 -7.70 1.54
N ARG A 29 -32.71 -8.18 1.98
CA ARG A 29 -31.57 -8.54 1.13
C ARG A 29 -31.63 -9.97 0.60
N ILE A 30 -32.50 -10.82 1.14
CA ILE A 30 -32.74 -12.16 0.65
C ILE A 30 -33.99 -12.18 -0.27
N PHE A 31 -34.02 -13.15 -1.17
CA PHE A 31 -35.15 -13.32 -2.10
C PHE A 31 -36.24 -14.22 -1.53
N THR A 32 -35.84 -15.22 -0.74
CA THR A 32 -36.77 -16.16 -0.09
C THR A 32 -37.74 -15.45 0.85
N ARG A 33 -39.01 -15.83 0.76
CA ARG A 33 -40.11 -15.26 1.57
C ARG A 33 -40.86 -16.36 2.30
N VAL A 34 -41.58 -15.97 3.34
CA VAL A 34 -42.59 -16.84 3.99
C VAL A 34 -43.69 -17.15 2.98
N GLY A 35 -43.99 -18.43 2.82
CA GLY A 35 -44.92 -18.95 1.82
C GLY A 35 -44.22 -19.56 0.60
N ASP A 36 -42.92 -19.36 0.39
CA ASP A 36 -42.20 -20.01 -0.68
C ASP A 36 -41.96 -21.49 -0.36
N VAL A 37 -41.72 -22.25 -1.40
CA VAL A 37 -41.28 -23.67 -1.29
C VAL A 37 -39.83 -23.67 -0.85
N TYR A 38 -39.50 -24.54 0.12
CA TYR A 38 -38.12 -24.72 0.55
C TYR A 38 -37.26 -25.19 -0.62
N ASP A 39 -36.28 -24.41 -1.00
CA ASP A 39 -35.34 -24.69 -2.09
C ASP A 39 -33.90 -24.32 -1.68
N VAL A 40 -33.01 -25.31 -1.71
CA VAL A 40 -31.60 -25.11 -1.30
C VAL A 40 -30.87 -24.12 -2.22
N PRO A 41 -30.96 -24.23 -3.57
CA PRO A 41 -30.39 -23.25 -4.48
C PRO A 41 -30.86 -21.82 -4.23
N ALA A 42 -32.10 -21.60 -3.81
CA ALA A 42 -32.59 -20.27 -3.44
C ALA A 42 -31.88 -19.74 -2.20
N LEU A 43 -31.71 -20.56 -1.17
CA LEU A 43 -30.98 -20.19 0.05
C LEU A 43 -29.50 -19.94 -0.20
N GLU A 44 -28.87 -20.66 -1.13
CA GLU A 44 -27.49 -20.38 -1.54
C GLU A 44 -27.36 -19.01 -2.23
N ARG A 45 -28.31 -18.64 -3.08
CA ARG A 45 -28.37 -17.29 -3.65
C ARG A 45 -28.56 -16.22 -2.58
N ASP A 46 -29.41 -16.48 -1.60
CA ASP A 46 -29.64 -15.58 -0.48
C ASP A 46 -28.39 -15.41 0.39
N PHE A 47 -27.68 -16.51 0.67
CA PHE A 47 -26.38 -16.48 1.34
C PHE A 47 -25.40 -15.58 0.59
N ASN A 48 -25.24 -15.81 -0.72
CA ASN A 48 -24.33 -15.00 -1.55
C ASN A 48 -24.74 -13.53 -1.59
N SER A 49 -26.04 -13.24 -1.63
CA SER A 49 -26.57 -11.88 -1.58
C SER A 49 -26.19 -11.18 -0.28
N LEU A 50 -26.37 -11.83 0.87
CA LEU A 50 -25.99 -11.30 2.17
C LEU A 50 -24.46 -11.16 2.31
N TRP A 51 -23.70 -12.18 1.87
CA TRP A 51 -22.25 -12.19 1.94
C TRP A 51 -21.64 -11.02 1.15
N ASN A 52 -22.15 -10.79 -0.05
CA ASN A 52 -21.68 -9.72 -0.94
C ASN A 52 -21.95 -8.31 -0.42
N THR A 53 -22.83 -8.15 0.59
CA THR A 53 -23.00 -6.85 1.27
C THR A 53 -21.74 -6.41 2.01
N GLY A 54 -20.88 -7.36 2.40
CA GLY A 54 -19.69 -7.14 3.21
C GLY A 54 -19.99 -6.81 4.69
N TYR A 55 -21.26 -6.83 5.11
CA TYR A 55 -21.65 -6.45 6.47
C TYR A 55 -21.35 -7.52 7.52
N PHE A 56 -21.20 -8.77 7.08
CA PHE A 56 -21.10 -9.91 7.97
C PHE A 56 -19.74 -10.58 7.89
N GLU A 57 -19.24 -11.01 9.04
CA GLU A 57 -18.05 -11.81 9.20
C GLU A 57 -18.36 -13.31 9.05
N ASP A 58 -19.57 -13.69 9.52
CA ASP A 58 -20.09 -15.06 9.42
C ASP A 58 -21.59 -15.03 9.16
N ILE A 59 -22.07 -15.97 8.34
CA ILE A 59 -23.47 -16.17 8.02
C ILE A 59 -23.71 -17.66 7.99
N ARG A 60 -24.75 -18.12 8.71
CA ARG A 60 -25.20 -19.52 8.69
C ARG A 60 -26.70 -19.58 8.54
N PHE A 61 -27.15 -20.47 7.65
CA PHE A 61 -28.54 -20.80 7.46
C PHE A 61 -28.81 -22.16 8.10
N GLU A 62 -29.73 -22.19 9.04
CA GLU A 62 -30.19 -23.42 9.67
C GLU A 62 -31.68 -23.57 9.39
N ARG A 63 -32.15 -24.80 9.26
CA ARG A 63 -33.56 -25.11 9.03
C ARG A 63 -34.11 -25.89 10.19
N GLU A 64 -35.33 -25.57 10.58
CA GLU A 64 -36.11 -26.28 11.56
C GLU A 64 -37.41 -26.76 10.93
N GLN A 65 -37.68 -28.08 11.03
CA GLN A 65 -38.91 -28.65 10.53
C GLN A 65 -40.01 -28.58 11.59
N THR A 66 -41.13 -27.99 11.26
CA THR A 66 -42.29 -27.93 12.11
C THR A 66 -43.46 -28.65 11.50
N ASN A 67 -44.56 -28.83 12.27
CA ASN A 67 -45.80 -29.46 11.78
C ASN A 67 -46.48 -28.66 10.64
N LYS A 68 -46.09 -27.39 10.45
CA LYS A 68 -46.66 -26.49 9.45
C LYS A 68 -45.76 -26.27 8.24
N GLY A 69 -44.47 -26.61 8.33
CA GLY A 69 -43.49 -26.36 7.29
C GLY A 69 -42.11 -26.04 7.89
N TRP A 70 -41.25 -25.37 7.12
CA TRP A 70 -39.88 -25.03 7.49
C TRP A 70 -39.77 -23.64 8.08
N ILE A 71 -39.01 -23.53 9.17
CA ILE A 71 -38.51 -22.25 9.66
C ILE A 71 -37.04 -22.16 9.27
N ILE A 72 -36.65 -21.02 8.67
CA ILE A 72 -35.27 -20.74 8.31
C ILE A 72 -34.68 -19.78 9.34
N HIS A 73 -33.65 -20.23 10.06
CA HIS A 73 -32.90 -19.42 10.99
C HIS A 73 -31.64 -18.92 10.28
N ILE A 74 -31.49 -17.59 10.21
CA ILE A 74 -30.34 -16.92 9.63
C ILE A 74 -29.52 -16.37 10.78
N PHE A 75 -28.41 -17.05 11.08
CA PHE A 75 -27.44 -16.57 12.07
C PHE A 75 -26.43 -15.69 11.38
N VAL A 76 -26.26 -14.47 11.89
CA VAL A 76 -25.32 -13.50 11.36
C VAL A 76 -24.35 -13.02 12.45
N LYS A 77 -23.08 -12.81 12.07
CA LYS A 77 -22.09 -12.14 12.88
C LYS A 77 -21.65 -10.89 12.12
N GLU A 78 -22.00 -9.72 12.64
CA GLU A 78 -21.69 -8.44 12.00
C GLU A 78 -20.18 -8.16 12.06
N ARG A 79 -19.63 -7.61 10.97
CA ARG A 79 -18.28 -7.05 10.98
C ARG A 79 -18.26 -5.79 11.86
N PRO A 80 -17.28 -5.64 12.74
CA PRO A 80 -17.17 -4.42 13.52
C PRO A 80 -16.85 -3.21 12.63
N THR A 81 -17.24 -2.03 13.05
CA THR A 81 -16.86 -0.77 12.42
C THR A 81 -15.55 -0.24 13.01
N ILE A 82 -14.78 0.43 12.19
CA ILE A 82 -13.58 1.12 12.64
C ILE A 82 -14.00 2.44 13.29
N ARG A 83 -13.76 2.58 14.59
CA ARG A 83 -14.09 3.80 15.33
C ARG A 83 -12.95 4.80 15.34
N GLU A 84 -11.72 4.32 15.34
CA GLU A 84 -10.52 5.15 15.35
C GLU A 84 -9.36 4.48 14.60
N ILE A 85 -8.50 5.29 14.01
CA ILE A 85 -7.26 4.88 13.38
C ILE A 85 -6.14 5.76 13.93
N THR A 86 -5.13 5.13 14.54
CA THR A 86 -4.02 5.82 15.18
C THR A 86 -2.70 5.35 14.57
N TYR A 87 -1.74 6.27 14.45
CA TYR A 87 -0.38 6.00 13.97
C TYR A 87 0.61 6.34 15.06
N THR A 88 1.36 5.36 15.56
CA THR A 88 2.40 5.57 16.58
C THR A 88 3.78 5.33 15.99
N GLY A 89 4.74 6.19 16.31
CA GLY A 89 6.11 6.10 15.80
C GLY A 89 6.30 6.61 14.38
N LEU A 90 5.31 7.32 13.82
CA LEU A 90 5.40 7.98 12.52
C LEU A 90 6.06 9.34 12.68
N SER A 91 7.16 9.59 11.98
CA SER A 91 7.89 10.85 12.01
C SER A 91 8.44 11.30 10.65
N ALA A 92 8.66 10.37 9.72
CA ALA A 92 9.23 10.67 8.40
C ALA A 92 8.22 11.31 7.44
N VAL A 93 6.94 11.07 7.65
CA VAL A 93 5.81 11.58 6.85
C VAL A 93 4.70 12.02 7.79
N THR A 94 3.81 12.88 7.31
CA THR A 94 2.64 13.33 8.09
C THR A 94 1.47 12.34 7.95
N THR A 95 0.53 12.41 8.87
CA THR A 95 -0.74 11.65 8.75
C THR A 95 -1.51 12.01 7.47
N SER A 96 -1.43 13.27 7.04
CA SER A 96 -2.04 13.72 5.78
C SER A 96 -1.44 12.97 4.59
N ASP A 97 -0.10 12.87 4.51
CA ASP A 97 0.58 12.14 3.44
C ASP A 97 0.15 10.66 3.39
N VAL A 98 -0.07 10.06 4.57
CA VAL A 98 -0.57 8.68 4.67
C VAL A 98 -1.99 8.56 4.11
N LEU A 99 -2.89 9.48 4.49
CA LEU A 99 -4.28 9.47 4.03
C LEU A 99 -4.38 9.70 2.53
N ASP A 100 -3.60 10.64 1.98
CA ASP A 100 -3.53 10.90 0.55
C ASP A 100 -3.02 9.68 -0.21
N ARG A 101 -1.95 9.03 0.28
CA ARG A 101 -1.44 7.78 -0.30
C ARG A 101 -2.48 6.64 -0.25
N PHE A 102 -3.22 6.52 0.86
CA PHE A 102 -4.28 5.50 0.97
C PHE A 102 -5.41 5.74 -0.03
N LYS A 103 -5.75 7.00 -0.29
CA LYS A 103 -6.72 7.40 -1.30
C LYS A 103 -6.23 7.05 -2.71
N ASP A 104 -5.01 7.44 -3.06
CA ASP A 104 -4.40 7.17 -4.36
C ASP A 104 -4.30 5.67 -4.67
N ARG A 105 -3.91 4.88 -3.68
CA ARG A 105 -3.81 3.41 -3.79
C ARG A 105 -5.14 2.69 -3.58
N LYS A 106 -6.23 3.43 -3.38
CA LYS A 106 -7.58 2.88 -3.14
C LYS A 106 -7.57 1.80 -2.04
N VAL A 107 -6.96 2.11 -0.91
CA VAL A 107 -6.88 1.20 0.23
C VAL A 107 -8.26 0.96 0.82
N GLY A 108 -9.11 1.98 0.83
CA GLY A 108 -10.49 1.89 1.31
C GLY A 108 -10.60 1.73 2.84
N LEU A 109 -9.60 2.24 3.57
CA LEU A 109 -9.58 2.24 5.03
C LEU A 109 -9.93 3.64 5.54
N SER A 110 -10.99 3.75 6.33
CA SER A 110 -11.43 5.01 6.95
C SER A 110 -12.18 4.74 8.24
N VAL A 111 -12.27 5.75 9.08
CA VAL A 111 -13.16 5.75 10.25
C VAL A 111 -14.59 5.56 9.76
N GLU A 112 -15.43 4.87 10.53
CA GLU A 112 -16.80 4.43 10.24
C GLU A 112 -16.92 3.38 9.11
N SER A 113 -15.82 3.00 8.43
CA SER A 113 -15.84 1.87 7.50
C SER A 113 -15.84 0.53 8.26
N GLN A 114 -16.22 -0.54 7.58
CA GLN A 114 -16.19 -1.88 8.15
C GLN A 114 -14.76 -2.39 8.25
N TYR A 115 -14.47 -3.06 9.35
CA TYR A 115 -13.19 -3.74 9.54
C TYR A 115 -13.03 -4.88 8.54
N ASP A 116 -11.96 -4.83 7.78
CA ASP A 116 -11.58 -5.84 6.80
C ASP A 116 -10.08 -6.11 6.93
N PRO A 117 -9.67 -7.32 7.36
CA PRO A 117 -8.26 -7.68 7.49
C PRO A 117 -7.46 -7.48 6.20
N THR A 118 -8.09 -7.68 5.04
CA THR A 118 -7.44 -7.51 3.73
C THR A 118 -7.08 -6.03 3.49
N ARG A 119 -7.99 -5.12 3.83
CA ARG A 119 -7.72 -3.67 3.73
C ARG A 119 -6.65 -3.22 4.71
N ILE A 120 -6.63 -3.78 5.92
CA ILE A 120 -5.56 -3.51 6.90
C ILE A 120 -4.21 -3.94 6.33
N LYS A 121 -4.12 -5.14 5.76
CA LYS A 121 -2.88 -5.62 5.15
C LYS A 121 -2.43 -4.76 3.98
N LYS A 122 -3.36 -4.33 3.14
CA LYS A 122 -3.08 -3.38 2.05
C LYS A 122 -2.57 -2.04 2.60
N ALA A 123 -3.16 -1.54 3.70
CA ALA A 123 -2.69 -0.33 4.37
C ALA A 123 -1.25 -0.46 4.90
N GLU A 124 -0.90 -1.59 5.54
CA GLU A 124 0.46 -1.86 6.01
C GLU A 124 1.49 -1.82 4.87
N VAL A 125 1.18 -2.49 3.75
CA VAL A 125 2.05 -2.52 2.56
C VAL A 125 2.20 -1.12 1.98
N THR A 126 1.10 -0.40 1.78
CA THR A 126 1.11 0.96 1.23
C THR A 126 1.88 1.94 2.12
N LEU A 127 1.72 1.83 3.44
CA LEU A 127 2.46 2.65 4.40
C LEU A 127 3.95 2.33 4.40
N LYS A 128 4.32 1.06 4.26
CA LYS A 128 5.72 0.64 4.14
C LYS A 128 6.36 1.17 2.86
N GLU A 129 5.64 1.14 1.72
CA GLU A 129 6.09 1.75 0.47
C GLU A 129 6.33 3.25 0.63
N LEU A 130 5.37 3.98 1.22
CA LEU A 130 5.48 5.41 1.47
C LEU A 130 6.72 5.74 2.34
N LEU A 131 6.93 4.98 3.41
CA LEU A 131 8.10 5.16 4.27
C LEU A 131 9.42 4.85 3.55
N SER A 132 9.44 3.83 2.68
CA SER A 132 10.61 3.49 1.86
C SER A 132 10.99 4.62 0.91
N GLU A 133 10.00 5.25 0.27
CA GLU A 133 10.21 6.40 -0.61
C GLU A 133 10.84 7.60 0.14
N HIS A 134 10.55 7.70 1.44
CA HIS A 134 11.12 8.73 2.32
C HIS A 134 12.39 8.25 3.06
N GLY A 135 13.08 7.24 2.51
CA GLY A 135 14.36 6.78 3.03
C GLY A 135 14.27 5.88 4.27
N ARG A 136 13.08 5.36 4.58
CA ARG A 136 12.84 4.43 5.68
C ARG A 136 12.63 2.99 5.19
N GLN A 137 13.55 2.48 4.40
CA GLN A 137 13.43 1.16 3.75
C GLN A 137 13.36 -0.01 4.74
N PHE A 138 13.86 0.18 5.95
CA PHE A 138 13.82 -0.81 7.02
C PHE A 138 12.65 -0.62 7.97
N ALA A 139 11.65 0.19 7.57
CA ALA A 139 10.45 0.38 8.37
C ALA A 139 9.71 -0.94 8.55
N THR A 140 9.30 -1.18 9.79
CA THR A 140 8.41 -2.27 10.15
C THR A 140 7.11 -1.70 10.69
N ILE A 141 6.00 -2.29 10.26
CA ILE A 141 4.67 -1.86 10.67
C ILE A 141 3.96 -3.07 11.27
N ARG A 142 3.38 -2.87 12.42
CA ARG A 142 2.55 -3.84 13.10
C ARG A 142 1.21 -3.20 13.39
N THR A 143 0.13 -3.88 13.07
CA THR A 143 -1.22 -3.41 13.39
C THR A 143 -1.72 -4.06 14.66
N GLU A 144 -2.24 -3.25 15.57
CA GLU A 144 -2.94 -3.66 16.76
C GLU A 144 -4.42 -3.30 16.61
N VAL A 145 -5.29 -4.30 16.86
CA VAL A 145 -6.73 -4.14 16.77
C VAL A 145 -7.31 -4.28 18.16
N ARG A 146 -7.91 -3.21 18.67
CA ARG A 146 -8.54 -3.17 19.99
C ARG A 146 -10.06 -3.18 19.85
N PRO A 147 -10.77 -4.14 20.44
CA PRO A 147 -12.23 -4.14 20.42
C PRO A 147 -12.78 -2.96 21.25
N ILE A 148 -13.79 -2.31 20.69
CA ILE A 148 -14.55 -1.22 21.31
C ILE A 148 -16.02 -1.67 21.34
N PRO A 149 -16.58 -2.02 22.52
CA PRO A 149 -17.98 -2.42 22.61
C PRO A 149 -18.93 -1.31 22.09
N PRO A 150 -20.12 -1.66 21.53
CA PRO A 150 -20.62 -3.03 21.39
C PRO A 150 -20.19 -3.76 20.11
N ALA A 151 -19.80 -3.08 19.05
CA ALA A 151 -19.51 -3.67 17.74
C ALA A 151 -18.54 -2.81 16.91
N ALA A 152 -17.51 -2.25 17.55
CA ALA A 152 -16.50 -1.44 16.90
C ALA A 152 -15.09 -1.91 17.26
N VAL A 153 -14.10 -1.42 16.50
CA VAL A 153 -12.67 -1.62 16.75
C VAL A 153 -11.91 -0.32 16.60
N GLY A 154 -10.85 -0.17 17.40
CA GLY A 154 -9.79 0.81 17.20
C GLY A 154 -8.60 0.13 16.53
N ILE A 155 -8.00 0.80 15.56
CA ILE A 155 -6.82 0.31 14.84
C ILE A 155 -5.65 1.21 15.18
N THR A 156 -4.54 0.61 15.60
CA THR A 156 -3.29 1.31 15.84
C THR A 156 -2.20 0.71 14.95
N PHE A 157 -1.66 1.52 14.03
CA PHE A 157 -0.46 1.17 13.29
C PHE A 157 0.76 1.55 14.12
N VAL A 158 1.45 0.54 14.66
CA VAL A 158 2.70 0.70 15.41
C VAL A 158 3.85 0.64 14.40
N ILE A 159 4.50 1.78 14.19
CA ILE A 159 5.52 1.99 13.18
C ILE A 159 6.88 2.08 13.86
N ARG A 160 7.84 1.33 13.35
CA ARG A 160 9.26 1.48 13.67
C ARG A 160 9.96 1.83 12.37
N GLU A 161 10.28 3.09 12.18
CA GLU A 161 10.82 3.59 10.91
C GLU A 161 12.22 3.07 10.59
N GLY A 162 12.96 2.63 11.60
CA GLY A 162 14.36 2.20 11.43
C GLY A 162 15.29 3.35 11.06
N PRO A 163 16.56 3.06 10.71
CA PRO A 163 17.55 4.06 10.34
C PRO A 163 17.21 4.72 9.00
N LYS A 164 17.56 6.00 8.86
CA LYS A 164 17.52 6.68 7.56
C LYS A 164 18.61 6.12 6.64
N VAL A 165 18.24 5.82 5.40
CA VAL A 165 19.19 5.46 4.35
C VAL A 165 19.62 6.74 3.63
N LYS A 166 20.91 7.04 3.62
CA LYS A 166 21.50 8.17 2.91
C LYS A 166 22.09 7.73 1.57
N VAL A 167 22.10 8.64 0.59
CA VAL A 167 22.75 8.38 -0.69
C VAL A 167 24.27 8.42 -0.47
N GLY A 168 24.93 7.30 -0.80
CA GLY A 168 26.38 7.19 -0.85
C GLY A 168 26.94 7.55 -2.22
N ARG A 169 27.57 6.59 -2.90
CA ARG A 169 28.19 6.82 -4.21
C ARG A 169 27.17 6.60 -5.34
N ILE A 170 27.24 7.48 -6.34
CA ILE A 170 26.51 7.30 -7.60
C ILE A 170 27.52 7.03 -8.70
N ARG A 171 27.38 5.85 -9.33
CA ARG A 171 28.23 5.37 -10.43
C ARG A 171 27.39 5.19 -11.67
N PHE A 172 27.97 5.52 -12.83
CA PHE A 172 27.40 5.23 -14.13
C PHE A 172 28.23 4.12 -14.78
N GLN A 173 27.58 3.16 -15.39
CA GLN A 173 28.22 2.04 -16.05
C GLN A 173 27.84 2.03 -17.53
N GLY A 174 28.84 2.05 -18.43
CA GLY A 174 28.60 2.07 -19.88
C GLY A 174 28.60 3.45 -20.52
N ASN A 175 28.78 4.52 -19.74
CA ASN A 175 28.90 5.90 -20.20
C ASN A 175 30.30 6.16 -20.82
N ARG A 176 30.50 5.77 -22.07
CA ARG A 176 31.78 5.91 -22.78
C ARG A 176 32.03 7.29 -23.35
N ASN A 177 30.98 7.90 -23.93
CA ASN A 177 31.05 9.16 -24.67
C ASN A 177 30.64 10.37 -23.82
N VAL A 178 29.86 10.17 -22.77
CA VAL A 178 29.42 11.25 -21.87
C VAL A 178 30.04 11.07 -20.49
N ASN A 179 30.76 12.09 -20.06
CA ASN A 179 31.50 12.03 -18.79
C ASN A 179 30.53 11.93 -17.58
N ALA A 180 30.85 11.07 -16.61
CA ALA A 180 30.07 10.88 -15.38
C ALA A 180 29.82 12.19 -14.60
N ARG A 181 30.74 13.17 -14.68
CA ARG A 181 30.55 14.49 -14.07
C ARG A 181 29.37 15.24 -14.66
N ILE A 182 29.18 15.15 -15.98
CA ILE A 182 28.07 15.78 -16.71
C ILE A 182 26.76 15.11 -16.29
N LEU A 183 26.71 13.77 -16.33
CA LEU A 183 25.55 12.98 -15.94
C LEU A 183 25.16 13.23 -14.47
N ARG A 184 26.15 13.28 -13.58
CA ARG A 184 25.88 13.64 -12.18
C ARG A 184 25.44 15.11 -12.06
N GLY A 185 25.88 15.99 -12.96
CA GLY A 185 25.46 17.39 -13.04
C GLY A 185 24.00 17.56 -13.42
N SER A 186 23.44 16.66 -14.26
CA SER A 186 22.04 16.70 -14.67
C SER A 186 21.07 16.24 -13.56
N MET A 187 21.56 15.40 -12.61
CA MET A 187 20.77 14.98 -11.45
C MET A 187 20.55 16.17 -10.50
N LYS A 188 19.31 16.37 -10.03
CA LYS A 188 18.93 17.48 -9.14
C LYS A 188 18.60 17.02 -7.73
N ASN A 189 17.99 15.83 -7.61
CA ASN A 189 17.41 15.37 -6.36
C ASN A 189 18.43 14.66 -5.47
N LEU A 190 19.12 13.66 -6.00
CA LEU A 190 20.00 12.77 -5.23
C LEU A 190 21.48 13.06 -5.45
N LYS A 191 21.83 14.12 -6.18
CA LYS A 191 23.22 14.51 -6.39
C LYS A 191 23.94 14.64 -5.04
N PRO A 192 25.02 13.87 -4.81
CA PRO A 192 25.87 14.06 -3.65
C PRO A 192 26.41 15.48 -3.64
N ILE A 193 26.35 16.14 -2.48
CA ILE A 193 26.99 17.44 -2.32
C ILE A 193 28.49 17.15 -2.24
N GLY A 194 29.20 17.30 -3.37
CA GLY A 194 30.62 17.11 -3.44
C GLY A 194 31.32 18.22 -2.67
N VAL A 195 31.62 17.99 -1.41
CA VAL A 195 32.54 18.82 -0.63
C VAL A 195 33.91 18.15 -0.78
N PRO A 196 34.86 18.78 -1.50
CA PRO A 196 36.18 18.22 -1.64
C PRO A 196 36.84 18.08 -0.27
N HIS A 197 37.37 16.88 0.02
CA HIS A 197 38.25 16.59 1.15
C HIS A 197 37.67 16.50 2.56
N SER A 198 36.35 16.37 2.75
CA SER A 198 35.82 16.17 4.11
C SER A 198 34.79 15.05 4.17
N ILE A 199 35.20 13.85 4.57
CA ILE A 199 34.33 12.70 4.85
C ILE A 199 33.26 13.07 5.92
N PHE A 200 33.61 13.98 6.82
CA PHE A 200 32.71 14.43 7.89
C PHE A 200 31.55 15.30 7.36
N LEU A 201 31.85 16.28 6.49
CA LEU A 201 30.84 17.13 5.88
C LEU A 201 29.95 16.36 4.90
N GLU A 202 30.51 15.38 4.17
CA GLU A 202 29.76 14.52 3.28
C GLU A 202 28.69 13.71 4.03
N ALA A 203 29.00 13.19 5.22
CA ALA A 203 28.06 12.47 6.07
C ALA A 203 26.93 13.36 6.62
N VAL A 204 27.21 14.64 6.90
CA VAL A 204 26.22 15.60 7.41
C VAL A 204 25.26 16.06 6.30
N PHE A 205 25.76 16.30 5.09
CA PHE A 205 25.01 16.83 3.96
C PHE A 205 24.48 15.77 2.98
N ALA A 206 24.78 14.47 3.20
CA ALA A 206 24.26 13.42 2.35
C ALA A 206 22.75 13.41 2.33
N LYS A 207 22.17 13.45 1.13
CA LYS A 207 20.72 13.43 0.95
C LYS A 207 20.13 12.08 1.36
N THR A 208 18.92 12.12 1.90
CA THR A 208 18.15 10.90 2.18
C THR A 208 17.77 10.23 0.86
N TYR A 209 17.93 8.92 0.81
CA TYR A 209 17.53 8.13 -0.34
C TYR A 209 16.01 8.13 -0.49
N ASP A 210 15.57 8.36 -1.72
CA ASP A 210 14.16 8.39 -2.11
C ASP A 210 14.08 7.79 -3.53
N ALA A 211 13.39 6.68 -3.66
CA ALA A 211 13.33 5.94 -4.92
C ALA A 211 12.60 6.73 -6.02
N THR A 212 11.58 7.50 -5.67
CA THR A 212 10.84 8.34 -6.64
C THR A 212 11.76 9.43 -7.20
N LYS A 213 12.50 10.08 -6.33
CA LYS A 213 13.50 11.09 -6.72
C LYS A 213 14.65 10.52 -7.54
N LEU A 214 15.02 9.25 -7.28
CA LEU A 214 16.01 8.56 -8.12
C LEU A 214 15.49 8.37 -9.53
N ASN A 215 14.26 7.92 -9.69
CA ASN A 215 13.66 7.73 -11.02
C ASN A 215 13.57 9.06 -11.81
N GLU A 216 13.20 10.16 -11.15
CA GLU A 216 13.23 11.48 -11.77
C GLU A 216 14.65 11.88 -12.23
N ASP A 217 15.66 11.58 -11.44
CA ASP A 217 17.04 11.87 -11.79
C ASP A 217 17.54 10.97 -12.93
N VAL A 218 17.09 9.72 -13.02
CA VAL A 218 17.35 8.82 -14.16
C VAL A 218 16.77 9.39 -15.46
N GLU A 219 15.53 9.93 -15.42
CA GLU A 219 14.95 10.60 -16.58
C GLU A 219 15.74 11.85 -16.99
N ARG A 220 16.27 12.61 -16.05
CA ARG A 220 17.16 13.75 -16.36
C ARG A 220 18.47 13.31 -17.01
N VAL A 221 19.03 12.19 -16.56
CA VAL A 221 20.22 11.57 -17.19
C VAL A 221 19.90 11.16 -18.63
N ARG A 222 18.72 10.54 -18.88
CA ARG A 222 18.27 10.18 -20.23
C ARG A 222 18.14 11.42 -21.11
N ALA A 223 17.48 12.46 -20.61
CA ALA A 223 17.32 13.72 -21.33
C ALA A 223 18.66 14.38 -21.66
N GLU A 224 19.66 14.30 -20.78
CA GLU A 224 21.01 14.83 -21.04
C GLU A 224 21.70 14.12 -22.22
N TYR A 225 21.53 12.80 -22.34
CA TYR A 225 22.00 12.04 -23.50
C TYR A 225 21.28 12.44 -24.78
N GLN A 226 19.95 12.56 -24.74
CA GLN A 226 19.15 12.95 -25.89
C GLN A 226 19.52 14.35 -26.39
N ASN A 227 19.76 15.31 -25.48
CA ASN A 227 20.23 16.65 -25.80
C ASN A 227 21.60 16.66 -26.50
N ARG A 228 22.38 15.58 -26.35
CA ARG A 228 23.68 15.40 -27.00
C ARG A 228 23.62 14.59 -28.28
N GLY A 229 22.40 14.23 -28.73
CA GLY A 229 22.16 13.49 -29.96
C GLY A 229 22.08 11.96 -29.78
N TYR A 230 22.12 11.41 -28.57
CA TYR A 230 21.97 9.99 -28.31
C TYR A 230 20.49 9.62 -28.10
N PHE A 231 19.67 9.72 -29.15
CA PHE A 231 18.21 9.56 -29.04
C PHE A 231 17.78 8.14 -28.66
N LYS A 232 18.60 7.11 -28.96
CA LYS A 232 18.30 5.71 -28.65
C LYS A 232 18.98 5.24 -27.36
N VAL A 233 19.43 6.16 -26.50
CA VAL A 233 20.02 5.79 -25.22
C VAL A 233 19.05 4.97 -24.37
N LEU A 234 19.51 3.85 -23.88
CA LEU A 234 18.80 3.04 -22.87
C LEU A 234 19.48 3.28 -21.52
N VAL A 235 18.76 3.89 -20.59
CA VAL A 235 19.14 3.99 -19.19
C VAL A 235 18.33 2.93 -18.47
N GLU A 236 19.01 1.90 -17.99
CA GLU A 236 18.39 0.77 -17.30
C GLU A 236 18.03 1.15 -15.85
N ASP A 237 17.25 0.28 -15.18
CA ASP A 237 16.89 0.47 -13.79
C ASP A 237 18.12 0.53 -12.90
N PRO A 238 18.22 1.52 -12.00
CA PRO A 238 19.34 1.66 -11.08
C PRO A 238 19.49 0.46 -10.16
N LYS A 239 20.69 -0.06 -10.04
CA LYS A 239 21.06 -1.07 -9.05
C LYS A 239 21.46 -0.36 -7.75
N THR A 240 20.83 -0.74 -6.65
CA THR A 240 21.09 -0.15 -5.32
C THR A 240 21.72 -1.20 -4.40
N ASP A 241 22.81 -0.83 -3.75
CA ASP A 241 23.48 -1.64 -2.72
C ASP A 241 23.46 -0.87 -1.39
N ILE A 242 22.79 -1.44 -0.39
CA ILE A 242 22.60 -0.80 0.91
C ILE A 242 23.54 -1.46 1.92
N HIS A 243 24.42 -0.66 2.49
CA HIS A 243 25.39 -1.10 3.47
C HIS A 243 25.40 -0.22 4.72
N ASP A 244 25.93 -0.75 5.81
CA ASP A 244 26.10 0.03 7.04
C ASP A 244 27.26 1.03 6.84
N THR A 245 27.02 2.28 7.20
CA THR A 245 28.11 3.27 7.29
C THR A 245 28.95 2.89 8.49
N GLY A 246 30.07 2.17 8.23
CA GLY A 246 31.01 1.75 9.26
C GLY A 246 31.47 2.93 10.12
N HIS A 247 31.84 2.64 11.35
CA HIS A 247 32.47 3.59 12.27
C HIS A 247 33.78 4.15 11.65
N THR A 248 33.69 5.30 11.02
CA THR A 248 34.91 6.11 10.85
C THR A 248 35.10 6.84 12.20
N GLY A 249 36.08 6.33 12.94
CA GLY A 249 36.32 6.62 14.34
C GLY A 249 36.72 8.05 14.65
N VAL A 250 35.76 8.98 14.66
CA VAL A 250 35.89 10.25 15.34
C VAL A 250 34.65 10.41 16.22
N HIS A 251 34.82 10.16 17.50
CA HIS A 251 33.82 10.42 18.52
C HIS A 251 33.78 11.93 18.77
N VAL A 252 32.76 12.59 18.23
CA VAL A 252 32.40 13.95 18.65
C VAL A 252 31.23 13.82 19.63
N PRO A 253 31.40 14.10 20.93
CA PRO A 253 30.41 13.78 21.96
C PRO A 253 29.04 14.49 21.81
N LEU A 254 28.94 15.51 20.98
CA LEU A 254 27.72 16.29 20.78
C LEU A 254 26.97 15.99 19.48
N LEU A 255 27.58 15.29 18.55
CA LEU A 255 26.99 14.88 17.28
C LEU A 255 27.19 13.36 17.17
N GLN A 256 26.27 12.58 17.75
CA GLN A 256 26.17 11.19 17.39
C GLN A 256 25.66 11.11 15.94
N PRO A 257 26.52 10.81 14.95
CA PRO A 257 26.03 10.28 13.67
C PRO A 257 25.48 8.90 14.03
N GLY A 258 24.16 8.82 14.21
CA GLY A 258 23.51 7.55 14.44
C GLY A 258 24.00 6.59 13.36
N LEU A 259 24.19 5.32 13.75
CA LEU A 259 24.44 4.18 12.87
C LEU A 259 23.46 4.26 11.69
N GLY A 260 23.87 4.88 10.60
CA GLY A 260 23.07 5.11 9.41
C GLY A 260 23.38 4.04 8.38
N LYS A 261 22.44 3.83 7.46
CA LYS A 261 22.69 3.03 6.26
C LYS A 261 22.95 3.96 5.09
N SER A 262 23.89 3.56 4.23
CA SER A 262 24.19 4.25 2.97
C SER A 262 23.78 3.35 1.81
N VAL A 263 23.33 3.97 0.72
CA VAL A 263 23.03 3.28 -0.53
C VAL A 263 24.00 3.73 -1.62
N ASP A 264 24.74 2.80 -2.17
CA ASP A 264 25.49 3.00 -3.40
C ASP A 264 24.59 2.69 -4.60
N ILE A 265 24.56 3.61 -5.57
CA ILE A 265 23.68 3.54 -6.73
C ILE A 265 24.52 3.36 -7.97
N THR A 266 24.24 2.32 -8.75
CA THR A 266 24.86 2.10 -10.07
C THR A 266 23.78 2.20 -11.14
N ILE A 267 23.97 3.11 -12.10
CA ILE A 267 23.04 3.36 -13.21
C ILE A 267 23.68 2.77 -14.47
N PRO A 268 23.18 1.62 -14.99
CA PRO A 268 23.65 1.06 -16.23
C PRO A 268 23.12 1.85 -17.42
N ILE A 269 23.98 2.09 -18.42
CA ILE A 269 23.67 2.91 -19.61
C ILE A 269 24.18 2.20 -20.86
N GLN A 270 23.33 2.14 -21.86
CA GLN A 270 23.69 1.76 -23.23
C GLN A 270 23.48 2.99 -24.10
N GLU A 271 24.58 3.68 -24.45
CA GLU A 271 24.53 5.00 -25.12
C GLU A 271 23.91 4.95 -26.51
N GLY A 272 24.13 3.85 -27.25
CA GLY A 272 23.77 3.75 -28.67
C GLY A 272 24.56 4.69 -29.56
N ASP A 273 24.09 4.91 -30.79
CA ASP A 273 24.71 5.78 -31.77
C ASP A 273 24.34 7.24 -31.56
N ARG A 274 25.27 8.12 -31.88
CA ARG A 274 25.01 9.56 -31.89
C ARG A 274 24.42 10.00 -33.22
N TYR A 275 23.27 10.64 -33.18
CA TYR A 275 22.60 11.20 -34.34
C TYR A 275 22.89 12.68 -34.49
N THR A 276 23.08 13.14 -35.74
CA THR A 276 23.20 14.55 -36.11
C THR A 276 22.12 14.87 -37.10
N LEU A 277 21.60 16.11 -37.07
CA LEU A 277 20.64 16.58 -38.05
C LEU A 277 21.31 16.76 -39.40
N GLY A 278 20.84 16.06 -40.44
CA GLY A 278 21.39 16.16 -41.81
C GLY A 278 20.89 17.40 -42.57
N SER A 279 19.59 17.45 -42.83
CA SER A 279 18.95 18.58 -43.52
C SER A 279 17.48 18.71 -43.16
N ILE A 280 16.96 19.94 -43.20
CA ILE A 280 15.52 20.25 -43.05
C ILE A 280 15.05 20.81 -44.40
N THR A 281 14.06 20.16 -44.99
CA THR A 281 13.41 20.66 -46.23
C THR A 281 11.98 21.07 -45.92
N PHE A 282 11.67 22.33 -46.17
CA PHE A 282 10.29 22.81 -46.05
C PHE A 282 9.62 22.62 -47.43
N LYS A 283 8.49 21.91 -47.46
CA LYS A 283 7.61 21.88 -48.62
C LYS A 283 6.56 22.97 -48.44
N ASN A 284 6.56 23.92 -49.40
CA ASN A 284 5.49 24.88 -49.53
C ASN A 284 4.23 24.23 -50.08
#